data_a3aa4d9e3d3165bcfdb4c814b3ba7d46
#
_entry.id   a3aa4d9e3d3165bcfdb4c814b3ba7d46
#
_cell.length_a   1.000
_cell.length_b   1.000
_cell.length_c   1.000
_cell.angle_alpha   90.00
_cell.angle_beta   90.00
_cell.angle_gamma   90.00
#
_symmetry.space_group_name_H-M   'P 1'
#
loop_
_entity.id
_entity.type
_entity.pdbx_description
1 polymer ?
#
loop_
_entity_poly.entity_id
_entity_poly.type
_entity_poly.pdbx_seq_one_letter_code
_entity_poly.pdbx_strand_id
1 'polypeptide(L)'
;MNPLRPWLSGGTSVRLQGADLPDGPFILAVHHSRRMDVVAVSSALRAHTRPRLWLGLVTRAHPYPWSTRVRAKAFSMLQAGRAVVAFPEVATAPGKAVYKADIGVADLALHAKVPVVPGCLDHEGSCLVVGEALDFRRHWDTRGSRPIVRAMADEIMIAIAELSGLPYRDLPASSVRAQRAADRADRAAARERERRLRAEREREEALAEERELAAATMDARRAARLHALEAAMADRAAQEAGREIRGEDE
;
A
#
# COMPACT_ATOMS: atom_id res chain seq x y z
N MET A 1 1.44 -22.38 21.74
CA MET A 1 2.23 -21.14 21.99
C MET A 1 1.66 -20.03 21.10
N ASN A 2 1.25 -18.90 21.67
CA ASN A 2 0.65 -17.79 20.92
C ASN A 2 1.76 -16.87 20.41
N PRO A 3 2.02 -16.78 19.09
CA PRO A 3 3.15 -16.02 18.52
C PRO A 3 3.05 -14.48 18.69
N LEU A 4 1.97 -13.99 19.30
CA LEU A 4 1.75 -12.55 19.54
C LEU A 4 2.22 -12.06 20.92
N ARG A 5 2.71 -12.94 21.77
CA ARG A 5 3.10 -12.59 23.15
C ARG A 5 4.27 -11.59 23.27
N PRO A 6 5.29 -11.57 22.40
CA PRO A 6 6.39 -10.63 22.53
C PRO A 6 6.04 -9.17 22.15
N TRP A 7 4.99 -8.96 21.34
CA TRP A 7 4.62 -7.62 20.84
C TRP A 7 3.68 -6.84 21.75
N LEU A 8 3.15 -7.50 22.80
CA LEU A 8 2.17 -6.93 23.73
C LEU A 8 2.80 -6.32 24.99
N SER A 9 4.12 -6.39 25.15
CA SER A 9 4.85 -5.90 26.31
C SER A 9 5.47 -4.50 26.17
N GLY A 10 5.31 -3.83 25.03
CA GLY A 10 5.71 -2.43 24.84
C GLY A 10 4.62 -1.47 25.27
N GLY A 11 4.81 -0.83 26.40
CA GLY A 11 3.88 -0.10 27.24
C GLY A 11 3.27 1.20 26.73
N THR A 12 2.54 1.20 25.61
CA THR A 12 1.60 2.28 25.30
C THR A 12 0.18 1.80 25.63
N SER A 13 -0.32 2.22 26.80
CA SER A 13 -1.74 2.02 27.13
C SER A 13 -2.58 2.93 26.23
N VAL A 14 -3.33 2.33 25.31
CA VAL A 14 -4.30 3.06 24.50
C VAL A 14 -5.49 3.41 25.40
N ARG A 15 -5.87 4.68 25.43
CA ARG A 15 -6.99 5.16 26.23
C ARG A 15 -8.33 4.84 25.54
N LEU A 16 -9.38 4.69 26.32
CA LEU A 16 -10.77 4.65 25.84
C LEU A 16 -11.45 5.95 26.18
N GLN A 17 -12.15 6.56 25.24
CA GLN A 17 -12.86 7.82 25.40
C GLN A 17 -14.17 7.81 24.62
N GLY A 18 -15.14 8.60 25.04
CA GLY A 18 -16.42 8.78 24.35
C GLY A 18 -17.59 8.28 25.17
N ALA A 19 -18.60 7.71 24.49
CA ALA A 19 -19.80 7.19 25.12
C ALA A 19 -19.55 5.93 25.99
N ASP A 20 -20.44 5.67 26.90
CA ASP A 20 -20.40 4.46 27.73
C ASP A 20 -20.69 3.21 26.87
N LEU A 21 -19.94 2.15 27.13
CA LEU A 21 -20.16 0.87 26.46
C LEU A 21 -21.37 0.15 27.07
N PRO A 22 -22.22 -0.50 26.25
CA PRO A 22 -23.35 -1.26 26.75
C PRO A 22 -22.96 -2.35 27.77
N ASP A 23 -23.75 -2.57 28.80
CA ASP A 23 -23.54 -3.65 29.79
C ASP A 23 -23.75 -5.03 29.20
N GLY A 24 -24.59 -5.16 28.18
CA GLY A 24 -24.91 -6.39 27.45
C GLY A 24 -23.96 -6.70 26.30
N PRO A 25 -24.31 -7.70 25.47
CA PRO A 25 -23.57 -8.00 24.26
C PRO A 25 -23.75 -6.88 23.21
N PHE A 26 -22.68 -6.52 22.53
CA PHE A 26 -22.68 -5.52 21.45
C PHE A 26 -21.60 -5.82 20.42
N ILE A 27 -21.67 -5.17 19.28
CA ILE A 27 -20.61 -5.17 18.27
C ILE A 27 -19.93 -3.81 18.30
N LEU A 28 -18.62 -3.76 18.55
CA LEU A 28 -17.81 -2.56 18.39
C LEU A 28 -17.29 -2.53 16.95
N ALA A 29 -17.84 -1.65 16.14
CA ALA A 29 -17.48 -1.46 14.74
C ALA A 29 -16.40 -0.36 14.64
N VAL A 30 -15.16 -0.71 14.33
CA VAL A 30 -14.03 0.21 14.35
C VAL A 30 -13.53 0.50 12.95
N HIS A 31 -13.27 1.78 12.65
CA HIS A 31 -12.56 2.19 11.44
C HIS A 31 -11.15 1.57 11.37
N HIS A 32 -10.79 1.02 10.20
CA HIS A 32 -9.52 0.31 10.02
C HIS A 32 -8.58 1.08 9.09
N SER A 33 -7.75 1.95 9.67
CA SER A 33 -6.80 2.78 8.92
C SER A 33 -5.38 2.19 8.85
N ARG A 34 -4.97 1.40 9.86
CA ARG A 34 -3.62 0.86 9.99
C ARG A 34 -3.63 -0.61 10.38
N ARG A 35 -2.59 -1.36 9.99
CA ARG A 35 -2.45 -2.78 10.38
C ARG A 35 -2.38 -3.01 11.89
N MET A 36 -1.93 -2.01 12.65
CA MET A 36 -1.78 -2.07 14.10
C MET A 36 -3.05 -1.71 14.88
N ASP A 37 -4.11 -1.25 14.21
CA ASP A 37 -5.38 -0.86 14.85
C ASP A 37 -5.95 -1.98 15.72
N VAL A 38 -5.79 -3.21 15.29
CA VAL A 38 -6.16 -4.43 16.05
C VAL A 38 -5.51 -4.47 17.42
N VAL A 39 -4.21 -4.20 17.46
CA VAL A 39 -3.41 -4.26 18.69
C VAL A 39 -3.80 -3.09 19.60
N ALA A 40 -3.96 -1.89 19.02
CA ALA A 40 -4.37 -0.69 19.73
C ALA A 40 -5.76 -0.84 20.35
N VAL A 41 -6.76 -1.28 19.58
CA VAL A 41 -8.12 -1.55 20.07
C VAL A 41 -8.10 -2.63 21.15
N SER A 42 -7.30 -3.69 20.97
CA SER A 42 -7.13 -4.73 21.98
C SER A 42 -6.57 -4.20 23.29
N SER A 43 -5.61 -3.30 23.21
CA SER A 43 -4.97 -2.67 24.37
C SER A 43 -5.95 -1.78 25.12
N ALA A 44 -6.67 -0.91 24.42
CA ALA A 44 -7.67 -0.01 25.00
C ALA A 44 -8.76 -0.81 25.77
N LEU A 45 -9.30 -1.84 25.14
CA LEU A 45 -10.39 -2.61 25.72
C LEU A 45 -9.95 -3.45 26.93
N ARG A 46 -8.72 -3.98 26.95
CA ARG A 46 -8.21 -4.73 28.12
C ARG A 46 -8.06 -3.87 29.37
N ALA A 47 -7.73 -2.60 29.20
CA ALA A 47 -7.57 -1.68 30.32
C ALA A 47 -8.91 -1.25 30.94
N HIS A 48 -10.01 -1.29 30.17
CA HIS A 48 -11.29 -0.67 30.56
C HIS A 48 -12.44 -1.64 30.69
N THR A 49 -12.30 -2.89 30.22
CA THR A 49 -13.41 -3.86 30.25
C THR A 49 -13.05 -5.09 31.08
N ARG A 50 -14.03 -5.56 31.85
CA ARG A 50 -13.98 -6.87 32.51
C ARG A 50 -13.78 -7.96 31.44
N PRO A 51 -13.25 -9.16 31.77
CA PRO A 51 -12.77 -10.19 30.82
C PRO A 51 -13.84 -10.81 29.88
N ARG A 52 -14.96 -10.13 29.64
CA ARG A 52 -16.06 -10.55 28.78
C ARG A 52 -15.93 -10.12 27.32
N LEU A 53 -14.94 -9.27 26.98
CA LEU A 53 -14.70 -8.85 25.61
C LEU A 53 -13.90 -9.91 24.86
N TRP A 54 -14.50 -10.40 23.80
CA TRP A 54 -13.80 -11.19 22.81
C TRP A 54 -13.45 -10.29 21.62
N LEU A 55 -12.17 -10.14 21.36
CA LEU A 55 -11.71 -9.60 20.09
C LEU A 55 -11.99 -10.64 19.02
N GLY A 56 -13.20 -10.55 18.50
CA GLY A 56 -13.61 -11.30 17.35
C GLY A 56 -12.78 -10.87 16.19
N LEU A 57 -11.77 -11.63 16.01
CA LEU A 57 -10.96 -11.80 14.85
C LEU A 57 -10.97 -10.64 13.90
N VAL A 58 -10.12 -9.75 14.16
CA VAL A 58 -9.60 -8.93 13.11
C VAL A 58 -8.73 -9.78 12.26
N THR A 59 -9.21 -10.03 11.14
CA THR A 59 -8.60 -10.86 10.14
C THR A 59 -7.26 -10.30 9.72
N ARG A 60 -6.20 -10.96 10.12
CA ARG A 60 -4.99 -10.96 9.31
C ARG A 60 -5.39 -11.43 7.92
N ALA A 61 -5.39 -10.49 6.96
CA ALA A 61 -5.26 -10.74 5.53
C ALA A 61 -6.00 -11.97 4.95
N HIS A 62 -7.26 -12.21 5.35
CA HIS A 62 -8.10 -13.13 4.60
C HIS A 62 -8.97 -12.33 3.65
N PRO A 63 -9.04 -12.70 2.34
CA PRO A 63 -9.90 -12.04 1.38
C PRO A 63 -11.40 -12.16 1.69
N TYR A 64 -11.75 -12.93 2.71
CA TYR A 64 -13.13 -13.11 3.18
C TYR A 64 -13.22 -12.94 4.71
N PRO A 65 -13.21 -11.71 5.24
CA PRO A 65 -13.24 -11.45 6.68
C PRO A 65 -14.53 -11.92 7.35
N TRP A 66 -15.61 -12.07 6.61
CA TRP A 66 -16.91 -12.55 7.07
C TRP A 66 -17.24 -13.96 6.56
N SER A 67 -16.27 -14.85 6.53
CA SER A 67 -16.53 -16.26 6.23
C SER A 67 -17.58 -16.83 7.19
N THR A 68 -18.31 -17.85 6.74
CA THR A 68 -19.36 -18.52 7.54
C THR A 68 -18.87 -18.94 8.94
N ARG A 69 -17.62 -19.40 9.04
CA ARG A 69 -17.00 -19.80 10.32
C ARG A 69 -16.78 -18.60 11.26
N VAL A 70 -16.30 -17.48 10.74
CA VAL A 70 -16.07 -16.26 11.52
C VAL A 70 -17.40 -15.70 12.02
N ARG A 71 -18.41 -15.65 11.17
CA ARG A 71 -19.76 -15.20 11.53
C ARG A 71 -20.39 -16.09 12.59
N ALA A 72 -20.34 -17.40 12.43
CA ALA A 72 -20.84 -18.35 13.42
C ALA A 72 -20.15 -18.20 14.78
N LYS A 73 -18.84 -18.01 14.80
CA LYS A 73 -18.08 -17.77 16.03
C LYS A 73 -18.45 -16.44 16.67
N ALA A 74 -18.53 -15.36 15.90
CA ALA A 74 -18.95 -14.05 16.40
C ALA A 74 -20.38 -14.11 16.98
N PHE A 75 -21.31 -14.73 16.27
CA PHE A 75 -22.67 -14.94 16.74
C PHE A 75 -22.70 -15.72 18.07
N SER A 76 -21.97 -16.84 18.17
CA SER A 76 -21.88 -17.62 19.40
C SER A 76 -21.34 -16.79 20.58
N MET A 77 -20.39 -15.87 20.33
CA MET A 77 -19.86 -14.99 21.37
C MET A 77 -20.90 -13.96 21.85
N LEU A 78 -21.64 -13.36 20.92
CA LEU A 78 -22.71 -12.44 21.25
C LEU A 78 -23.83 -13.13 22.04
N GLN A 79 -24.22 -14.36 21.66
CA GLN A 79 -25.18 -15.16 22.40
C GLN A 79 -24.70 -15.54 23.81
N ALA A 80 -23.39 -15.64 24.00
CA ALA A 80 -22.76 -15.88 25.33
C ALA A 80 -22.61 -14.57 26.15
N GLY A 81 -23.26 -13.49 25.77
CA GLY A 81 -23.23 -12.19 26.47
C GLY A 81 -21.92 -11.42 26.32
N ARG A 82 -21.11 -11.73 25.31
CA ARG A 82 -19.81 -11.09 25.06
C ARG A 82 -19.93 -10.04 23.98
N ALA A 83 -19.07 -9.03 24.04
CA ALA A 83 -18.92 -8.09 22.93
C ALA A 83 -17.96 -8.61 21.85
N VAL A 84 -18.18 -8.18 20.61
CA VAL A 84 -17.37 -8.53 19.44
C VAL A 84 -16.82 -7.26 18.79
N VAL A 85 -15.53 -7.21 18.50
CA VAL A 85 -14.94 -6.13 17.71
C VAL A 85 -14.92 -6.53 16.25
N ALA A 86 -15.33 -5.62 15.38
CA ALA A 86 -15.36 -5.81 13.94
C ALA A 86 -14.79 -4.61 13.20
N PHE A 87 -14.18 -4.85 12.03
CA PHE A 87 -13.73 -3.81 11.12
C PHE A 87 -14.58 -3.89 9.85
N PRO A 88 -15.60 -3.05 9.73
CA PRO A 88 -16.62 -3.19 8.69
C PRO A 88 -16.10 -2.93 7.28
N GLU A 89 -15.01 -2.17 7.11
CA GLU A 89 -14.41 -1.88 5.81
C GLU A 89 -13.68 -3.07 5.17
N VAL A 90 -13.51 -4.18 5.91
CA VAL A 90 -12.88 -5.43 5.42
C VAL A 90 -11.40 -5.30 5.07
N ALA A 91 -10.97 -4.16 4.59
CA ALA A 91 -9.59 -3.86 4.23
C ALA A 91 -9.15 -2.57 4.93
N THR A 92 -7.85 -2.44 5.16
CA THR A 92 -7.28 -1.18 5.67
C THR A 92 -7.64 -0.04 4.74
N ALA A 93 -8.26 1.00 5.26
CA ALA A 93 -8.68 2.18 4.52
C ALA A 93 -7.47 2.93 3.92
N PRO A 94 -7.44 3.20 2.63
CA PRO A 94 -6.34 3.92 2.01
C PRO A 94 -6.51 5.44 2.17
N GLY A 95 -5.68 6.07 2.97
CA GLY A 95 -5.69 7.51 3.19
C GLY A 95 -6.61 7.96 4.32
N LYS A 96 -7.03 9.24 4.28
CA LYS A 96 -7.86 9.86 5.32
C LYS A 96 -9.33 9.88 4.88
N ALA A 97 -9.98 8.72 4.90
CA ALA A 97 -11.41 8.60 4.59
C ALA A 97 -11.97 7.31 5.18
N VAL A 98 -13.23 7.28 5.48
CA VAL A 98 -14.04 6.12 5.85
C VAL A 98 -14.68 5.58 4.57
N TYR A 99 -14.63 4.27 4.38
CA TYR A 99 -15.11 3.62 3.15
C TYR A 99 -16.32 2.75 3.40
N LYS A 100 -17.03 2.43 2.31
CA LYS A 100 -18.19 1.55 2.32
C LYS A 100 -17.91 0.23 3.02
N ALA A 101 -18.74 -0.12 3.99
CA ALA A 101 -18.68 -1.37 4.71
C ALA A 101 -19.12 -2.58 3.88
N ASP A 102 -18.60 -3.74 4.24
CA ASP A 102 -19.31 -5.01 4.01
C ASP A 102 -20.58 -5.06 4.88
N ILE A 103 -21.60 -5.74 4.40
CA ILE A 103 -22.88 -5.86 5.12
C ILE A 103 -22.81 -6.81 6.33
N GLY A 104 -21.73 -7.54 6.49
CA GLY A 104 -21.61 -8.60 7.48
C GLY A 104 -21.75 -8.15 8.92
N VAL A 105 -21.32 -6.94 9.28
CA VAL A 105 -21.50 -6.37 10.63
C VAL A 105 -22.96 -6.10 10.91
N ALA A 106 -23.65 -5.45 9.98
CA ALA A 106 -25.09 -5.12 10.10
C ALA A 106 -25.95 -6.40 10.14
N ASP A 107 -25.63 -7.36 9.28
CA ASP A 107 -26.32 -8.65 9.24
C ASP A 107 -26.10 -9.45 10.54
N LEU A 108 -24.90 -9.43 11.10
CA LEU A 108 -24.61 -10.06 12.39
C LEU A 108 -25.36 -9.38 13.54
N ALA A 109 -25.40 -8.05 13.58
CA ALA A 109 -26.12 -7.28 14.59
C ALA A 109 -27.63 -7.59 14.57
N LEU A 110 -28.21 -7.68 13.37
CA LEU A 110 -29.59 -8.03 13.16
C LEU A 110 -29.92 -9.45 13.61
N HIS A 111 -29.04 -10.41 13.27
CA HIS A 111 -29.23 -11.82 13.68
C HIS A 111 -29.03 -12.04 15.17
N ALA A 112 -28.06 -11.40 15.76
CA ALA A 112 -27.77 -11.52 17.20
C ALA A 112 -28.66 -10.65 18.07
N LYS A 113 -29.42 -9.71 17.47
CA LYS A 113 -30.29 -8.74 18.16
C LYS A 113 -29.50 -7.90 19.17
N VAL A 114 -28.37 -7.34 18.74
CA VAL A 114 -27.48 -6.53 19.57
C VAL A 114 -27.24 -5.16 18.94
N PRO A 115 -26.95 -4.14 19.75
CA PRO A 115 -26.56 -2.82 19.25
C PRO A 115 -25.15 -2.85 18.63
N VAL A 116 -24.86 -1.84 17.83
CA VAL A 116 -23.54 -1.61 17.25
C VAL A 116 -22.97 -0.31 17.79
N VAL A 117 -21.81 -0.35 18.38
CA VAL A 117 -21.08 0.83 18.87
C VAL A 117 -20.07 1.23 17.79
N PRO A 118 -20.16 2.44 17.21
CA PRO A 118 -19.16 2.94 16.30
C PRO A 118 -17.89 3.33 17.05
N GLY A 119 -16.73 3.10 16.44
CA GLY A 119 -15.45 3.45 17.05
C GLY A 119 -14.39 3.82 16.01
N CYS A 120 -13.44 4.64 16.43
CA CYS A 120 -12.24 4.95 15.65
C CYS A 120 -11.04 5.13 16.58
N LEU A 121 -9.85 4.87 16.07
CA LEU A 121 -8.62 5.31 16.71
C LEU A 121 -8.32 6.75 16.30
N ASP A 122 -7.80 7.54 17.23
CA ASP A 122 -7.27 8.84 16.92
C ASP A 122 -6.12 8.73 15.89
N HIS A 123 -5.69 9.86 15.35
CA HIS A 123 -4.69 9.86 14.28
C HIS A 123 -3.32 9.36 14.75
N GLU A 124 -3.03 9.39 16.06
CA GLU A 124 -1.82 8.86 16.68
C GLU A 124 -1.94 7.35 17.00
N GLY A 125 -3.16 6.84 17.14
CA GLY A 125 -3.45 5.49 17.59
C GLY A 125 -3.31 5.32 19.12
N SER A 126 -3.34 6.44 19.85
CA SER A 126 -3.16 6.51 21.32
C SER A 126 -4.49 6.48 22.08
N CYS A 127 -5.60 6.72 21.40
CA CYS A 127 -6.93 6.74 21.96
C CYS A 127 -7.95 6.03 21.06
N LEU A 128 -8.72 5.13 21.63
CA LEU A 128 -9.92 4.55 21.02
C LEU A 128 -11.12 5.41 21.42
N VAL A 129 -11.69 6.11 20.45
CA VAL A 129 -12.89 6.90 20.62
C VAL A 129 -14.08 6.05 20.23
N VAL A 130 -15.11 6.01 21.09
CA VAL A 130 -16.35 5.27 20.86
C VAL A 130 -17.53 6.23 20.88
N GLY A 131 -18.47 6.05 19.95
CA GLY A 131 -19.70 6.81 19.86
C GLY A 131 -20.88 6.13 20.54
N GLU A 132 -22.04 6.78 20.49
CA GLU A 132 -23.29 6.24 21.01
C GLU A 132 -23.66 4.93 20.31
N ALA A 133 -24.26 4.02 21.06
CA ALA A 133 -24.70 2.74 20.55
C ALA A 133 -25.87 2.91 19.55
N LEU A 134 -25.69 2.43 18.34
CA LEU A 134 -26.73 2.40 17.31
C LEU A 134 -27.69 1.25 17.59
N ASP A 135 -28.96 1.57 17.78
CA ASP A 135 -30.01 0.62 18.10
C ASP A 135 -30.81 0.27 16.84
N PHE A 136 -30.74 -1.00 16.45
CA PHE A 136 -31.43 -1.52 15.28
C PHE A 136 -32.68 -2.36 15.62
N ARG A 137 -33.26 -2.24 16.82
CA ARG A 137 -34.48 -2.99 17.23
C ARG A 137 -35.60 -2.87 16.25
N ARG A 138 -35.77 -1.69 15.63
CA ARG A 138 -36.78 -1.42 14.58
C ARG A 138 -36.68 -2.37 13.37
N HIS A 139 -35.56 -3.04 13.19
CA HIS A 139 -35.31 -3.91 12.03
C HIS A 139 -35.19 -5.40 12.37
N TRP A 140 -35.36 -5.81 13.63
CA TRP A 140 -35.18 -7.18 14.05
C TRP A 140 -36.09 -8.20 13.36
N ASP A 141 -37.28 -7.75 12.91
CA ASP A 141 -38.25 -8.60 12.20
C ASP A 141 -38.03 -8.61 10.68
N THR A 142 -37.09 -7.80 10.17
CA THR A 142 -36.79 -7.67 8.74
C THR A 142 -35.54 -8.44 8.29
N ARG A 143 -35.21 -9.51 9.02
CA ARG A 143 -34.05 -10.38 8.71
C ARG A 143 -34.10 -10.89 7.27
N GLY A 144 -32.97 -10.84 6.57
CA GLY A 144 -32.86 -11.27 5.18
C GLY A 144 -33.14 -10.18 4.14
N SER A 145 -33.65 -9.02 4.54
CA SER A 145 -33.82 -7.89 3.63
C SER A 145 -32.49 -7.20 3.34
N ARG A 146 -31.87 -7.51 2.19
CA ARG A 146 -30.59 -6.90 1.78
C ARG A 146 -30.60 -5.38 1.75
N PRO A 147 -31.65 -4.69 1.27
CA PRO A 147 -31.72 -3.23 1.32
C PRO A 147 -31.62 -2.68 2.75
N ILE A 148 -32.32 -3.30 3.70
CA ILE A 148 -32.29 -2.87 5.10
C ILE A 148 -30.93 -3.10 5.72
N VAL A 149 -30.34 -4.30 5.52
CA VAL A 149 -28.98 -4.61 6.01
C VAL A 149 -27.96 -3.66 5.40
N ARG A 150 -28.13 -3.27 4.12
CA ARG A 150 -27.26 -2.29 3.46
C ARG A 150 -27.41 -0.90 4.12
N ALA A 151 -28.64 -0.44 4.34
CA ALA A 151 -28.90 0.84 4.98
C ALA A 151 -28.30 0.90 6.41
N MET A 152 -28.46 -0.18 7.19
CA MET A 152 -27.83 -0.30 8.51
C MET A 152 -26.30 -0.25 8.43
N ALA A 153 -25.69 -0.91 7.45
CA ALA A 153 -24.24 -0.87 7.28
C ALA A 153 -23.75 0.54 6.90
N ASP A 154 -24.51 1.27 6.08
CA ASP A 154 -24.21 2.66 5.73
C ASP A 154 -24.39 3.59 6.93
N GLU A 155 -25.43 3.40 7.75
CA GLU A 155 -25.64 4.13 9.02
C GLU A 155 -24.46 3.94 9.98
N ILE A 156 -23.97 2.72 10.13
CA ILE A 156 -22.77 2.43 10.94
C ILE A 156 -21.56 3.21 10.42
N MET A 157 -21.33 3.22 9.10
CA MET A 157 -20.17 3.90 8.52
C MET A 157 -20.28 5.42 8.59
N ILE A 158 -21.49 5.97 8.48
CA ILE A 158 -21.74 7.40 8.67
C ILE A 158 -21.41 7.79 10.11
N ALA A 159 -21.89 7.04 11.10
CA ALA A 159 -21.57 7.29 12.51
C ALA A 159 -20.06 7.20 12.78
N ILE A 160 -19.35 6.26 12.16
CA ILE A 160 -17.88 6.18 12.25
C ILE A 160 -17.22 7.41 11.57
N ALA A 161 -17.74 7.87 10.44
CA ALA A 161 -17.22 9.03 9.73
C ALA A 161 -17.37 10.31 10.56
N GLU A 162 -18.54 10.52 11.15
CA GLU A 162 -18.83 11.64 12.06
C GLU A 162 -17.91 11.60 13.28
N LEU A 163 -17.76 10.44 13.92
CA LEU A 163 -16.92 10.24 15.09
C LEU A 163 -15.44 10.51 14.79
N SER A 164 -14.96 10.10 13.64
CA SER A 164 -13.56 10.25 13.22
C SER A 164 -13.23 11.60 12.58
N GLY A 165 -14.25 12.39 12.19
CA GLY A 165 -14.08 13.61 11.40
C GLY A 165 -13.57 13.36 9.98
N LEU A 166 -13.64 12.12 9.48
CA LEU A 166 -13.16 11.74 8.16
C LEU A 166 -14.33 11.69 7.15
N PRO A 167 -14.11 12.09 5.89
CA PRO A 167 -15.13 12.03 4.87
C PRO A 167 -15.51 10.56 4.55
N TYR A 168 -16.82 10.29 4.46
CA TYR A 168 -17.33 9.01 3.98
C TYR A 168 -17.24 8.90 2.46
N ARG A 169 -16.84 7.71 1.98
CA ARG A 169 -16.77 7.38 0.56
C ARG A 169 -17.57 6.12 0.28
N ASP A 170 -18.57 6.23 -0.57
CA ASP A 170 -19.43 5.10 -1.00
C ASP A 170 -18.72 4.18 -2.02
N LEU A 171 -17.51 3.76 -1.67
CA LEU A 171 -16.66 2.85 -2.43
C LEU A 171 -15.96 1.87 -1.47
N PRO A 172 -15.85 0.57 -1.81
CA PRO A 172 -15.09 -0.36 -0.99
C PRO A 172 -13.61 0.03 -0.88
N ALA A 173 -13.04 -0.03 0.31
CA ALA A 173 -11.62 0.24 0.55
C ALA A 173 -10.70 -0.63 -0.31
N SER A 174 -11.10 -1.88 -0.57
CA SER A 174 -10.38 -2.83 -1.44
C SER A 174 -10.25 -2.35 -2.87
N SER A 175 -11.30 -1.79 -3.45
CA SER A 175 -11.31 -1.26 -4.82
C SER A 175 -10.36 -0.07 -4.96
N VAL A 176 -10.38 0.86 -3.99
CA VAL A 176 -9.47 2.02 -3.99
C VAL A 176 -8.01 1.57 -3.82
N ARG A 177 -7.76 0.55 -3.00
CA ARG A 177 -6.41 -0.03 -2.86
C ARG A 177 -5.93 -0.69 -4.13
N ALA A 178 -6.79 -1.46 -4.81
CA ALA A 178 -6.46 -2.08 -6.09
C ALA A 178 -6.11 -1.02 -7.14
N GLN A 179 -6.94 0.03 -7.25
CA GLN A 179 -6.68 1.15 -8.18
C GLN A 179 -5.34 1.82 -7.88
N ARG A 180 -5.06 2.17 -6.62
CA ARG A 180 -3.77 2.78 -6.24
C ARG A 180 -2.56 1.85 -6.46
N ALA A 181 -2.76 0.54 -6.39
CA ALA A 181 -1.71 -0.42 -6.70
C ALA A 181 -1.43 -0.46 -8.21
N ALA A 182 -2.48 -0.46 -9.04
CA ALA A 182 -2.36 -0.37 -10.49
C ALA A 182 -1.66 0.93 -10.92
N ASP A 183 -2.11 2.07 -10.42
CA ASP A 183 -1.49 3.38 -10.72
C ASP A 183 0.01 3.42 -10.34
N ARG A 184 0.39 2.76 -9.24
CA ARG A 184 1.81 2.65 -8.84
C ARG A 184 2.61 1.75 -9.77
N ALA A 185 2.03 0.64 -10.20
CA ALA A 185 2.66 -0.27 -11.15
C ALA A 185 2.89 0.41 -12.52
N ASP A 186 1.88 1.15 -13.00
CA ASP A 186 1.98 1.89 -14.25
C ASP A 186 3.06 2.98 -14.20
N ARG A 187 3.13 3.73 -13.09
CA ARG A 187 4.20 4.73 -12.88
C ARG A 187 5.58 4.08 -12.79
N ALA A 188 5.70 2.92 -12.16
CA ALA A 188 6.97 2.20 -12.09
C ALA A 188 7.40 1.69 -13.48
N ALA A 189 6.47 1.15 -14.26
CA ALA A 189 6.72 0.71 -15.64
C ALA A 189 7.11 1.88 -16.55
N ALA A 190 6.46 3.03 -16.40
CA ALA A 190 6.81 4.25 -17.17
C ALA A 190 8.24 4.71 -16.85
N ARG A 191 8.63 4.77 -15.57
CA ARG A 191 9.99 5.12 -15.14
C ARG A 191 11.05 4.14 -15.66
N GLU A 192 10.70 2.86 -15.66
CA GLU A 192 11.62 1.84 -16.18
C GLU A 192 11.83 1.97 -17.71
N ARG A 193 10.76 2.26 -18.46
CA ARG A 193 10.85 2.55 -19.90
C ARG A 193 11.71 3.78 -20.17
N GLU A 194 11.53 4.84 -19.41
CA GLU A 194 12.33 6.07 -19.53
C GLU A 194 13.83 5.80 -19.25
N ARG A 195 14.14 5.03 -18.21
CA ARG A 195 15.52 4.61 -17.91
C ARG A 195 16.15 3.80 -19.05
N ARG A 196 15.40 2.88 -19.65
CA ARG A 196 15.90 2.09 -20.79
C ARG A 196 16.19 2.97 -22.00
N LEU A 197 15.26 3.85 -22.36
CA LEU A 197 15.45 4.79 -23.48
C LEU A 197 16.64 5.71 -23.24
N ARG A 198 16.84 6.17 -22.02
CA ARG A 198 18.02 6.99 -21.68
C ARG A 198 19.31 6.19 -21.81
N ALA A 199 19.37 4.96 -21.30
CA ALA A 199 20.54 4.10 -21.42
C ALA A 199 20.84 3.72 -22.89
N GLU A 200 19.81 3.54 -23.72
CA GLU A 200 19.98 3.32 -25.17
C GLU A 200 20.60 4.55 -25.86
N ARG A 201 20.11 5.75 -25.58
CA ARG A 201 20.72 6.99 -26.11
C ARG A 201 22.17 7.17 -25.67
N GLU A 202 22.46 6.98 -24.39
CA GLU A 202 23.83 7.07 -23.86
C GLU A 202 24.76 6.05 -24.54
N ARG A 203 24.28 4.84 -24.87
CA ARG A 203 25.05 3.85 -25.64
C ARG A 203 25.25 4.25 -27.10
N GLU A 204 24.22 4.78 -27.74
CA GLU A 204 24.32 5.28 -29.12
C GLU A 204 25.31 6.43 -29.23
N GLU A 205 25.28 7.38 -28.30
CA GLU A 205 26.22 8.48 -28.19
C GLU A 205 27.66 7.98 -27.99
N ALA A 206 27.88 7.06 -27.07
CA ALA A 206 29.20 6.47 -26.82
C ALA A 206 29.74 5.71 -28.06
N LEU A 207 28.88 4.98 -28.78
CA LEU A 207 29.26 4.31 -30.02
C LEU A 207 29.58 5.29 -31.15
N ALA A 208 28.89 6.41 -31.20
CA ALA A 208 29.17 7.49 -32.18
C ALA A 208 30.53 8.14 -31.90
N GLU A 209 30.84 8.46 -30.64
CA GLU A 209 32.15 8.98 -30.23
C GLU A 209 33.30 8.01 -30.54
N GLU A 210 33.10 6.71 -30.27
CA GLU A 210 34.10 5.68 -30.58
C GLU A 210 34.37 5.57 -32.06
N ARG A 211 33.34 5.67 -32.92
CA ARG A 211 33.47 5.67 -34.39
C ARG A 211 34.21 6.90 -34.89
N GLU A 212 33.92 8.06 -34.34
CA GLU A 212 34.58 9.31 -34.68
C GLU A 212 36.09 9.27 -34.32
N LEU A 213 36.42 8.78 -33.12
CA LEU A 213 37.80 8.61 -32.69
C LEU A 213 38.54 7.58 -33.57
N ALA A 214 37.91 6.47 -33.94
CA ALA A 214 38.46 5.49 -34.85
C ALA A 214 38.75 6.07 -36.24
N ALA A 215 37.83 6.86 -36.78
CA ALA A 215 38.00 7.56 -38.06
C ALA A 215 39.17 8.54 -38.00
N ALA A 216 39.24 9.36 -36.96
CA ALA A 216 40.34 10.32 -36.77
C ALA A 216 41.73 9.61 -36.67
N THR A 217 41.79 8.50 -35.98
CA THR A 217 43.04 7.68 -35.89
C THR A 217 43.44 7.08 -37.22
N MET A 218 42.47 6.63 -38.03
CA MET A 218 42.76 6.10 -39.37
C MET A 218 43.27 7.20 -40.30
N ASP A 219 42.68 8.40 -40.27
CA ASP A 219 43.12 9.54 -41.06
C ASP A 219 44.54 9.99 -40.65
N ALA A 220 44.84 10.06 -39.36
CA ALA A 220 46.19 10.37 -38.87
C ALA A 220 47.24 9.33 -39.34
N ARG A 221 46.91 8.02 -39.32
CA ARG A 221 47.80 6.97 -39.84
C ARG A 221 47.99 7.09 -41.34
N ARG A 222 46.99 7.46 -42.11
CA ARG A 222 47.06 7.69 -43.56
C ARG A 222 47.96 8.88 -43.89
N ALA A 223 47.80 9.99 -43.18
CA ALA A 223 48.65 11.18 -43.31
C ALA A 223 50.11 10.87 -42.98
N ALA A 224 50.39 10.17 -41.90
CA ALA A 224 51.75 9.75 -41.52
C ALA A 224 52.40 8.86 -42.59
N ARG A 225 51.65 7.94 -43.20
CA ARG A 225 52.14 7.08 -44.28
C ARG A 225 52.43 7.88 -45.56
N LEU A 226 51.63 8.87 -45.91
CA LEU A 226 51.92 9.74 -47.06
C LEU A 226 53.19 10.56 -46.82
N HIS A 227 53.33 11.17 -45.66
CA HIS A 227 54.58 11.88 -45.30
C HIS A 227 55.84 11.02 -45.36
N ALA A 228 55.75 9.77 -44.86
CA ALA A 228 56.89 8.83 -44.94
C ALA A 228 57.23 8.46 -46.39
N LEU A 229 56.24 8.30 -47.28
CA LEU A 229 56.43 8.08 -48.72
C LEU A 229 57.09 9.28 -49.43
N GLU A 230 56.64 10.50 -49.16
CA GLU A 230 57.22 11.73 -49.69
C GLU A 230 58.68 11.91 -49.24
N ALA A 231 58.99 11.65 -47.97
CA ALA A 231 60.35 11.70 -47.45
C ALA A 231 61.26 10.68 -48.15
N ALA A 232 60.77 9.42 -48.32
CA ALA A 232 61.53 8.38 -48.99
C ALA A 232 61.78 8.70 -50.50
N MET A 233 60.81 9.31 -51.15
CA MET A 233 60.98 9.77 -52.56
C MET A 233 61.99 10.91 -52.65
N ALA A 234 61.98 11.89 -51.74
CA ALA A 234 62.94 12.97 -51.68
C ALA A 234 64.39 12.47 -51.44
N ASP A 235 64.51 11.51 -50.52
CA ASP A 235 65.83 10.87 -50.21
C ASP A 235 66.39 10.12 -51.42
N ARG A 236 65.53 9.42 -52.17
CA ARG A 236 65.90 8.73 -53.42
C ARG A 236 66.33 9.69 -54.51
N ALA A 237 65.56 10.78 -54.72
CA ALA A 237 65.92 11.82 -55.67
C ALA A 237 67.28 12.50 -55.32
N ALA A 238 67.53 12.77 -54.04
CA ALA A 238 68.81 13.31 -53.58
C ALA A 238 69.97 12.33 -53.80
N GLN A 239 69.74 11.02 -53.63
CA GLN A 239 70.77 9.98 -53.90
C GLN A 239 71.05 9.85 -55.41
N GLU A 240 70.06 9.97 -56.28
CA GLU A 240 70.18 9.93 -57.74
C GLU A 240 70.96 11.15 -58.24
N ALA A 241 70.58 12.37 -57.78
CA ALA A 241 71.30 13.59 -58.09
C ALA A 241 72.75 13.56 -57.61
N GLY A 242 73.02 13.00 -56.44
CA GLY A 242 74.43 12.82 -55.93
C GLY A 242 75.26 11.81 -56.69
N ARG A 243 74.65 10.87 -57.45
CA ARG A 243 75.35 9.92 -58.35
C ARG A 243 75.63 10.59 -59.71
N GLU A 244 74.76 11.39 -60.24
CA GLU A 244 75.01 12.16 -61.52
C GLU A 244 76.19 13.11 -61.36
N ILE A 245 76.28 13.84 -60.22
CA ILE A 245 77.38 14.75 -59.94
C ILE A 245 78.73 14.01 -59.84
N ARG A 246 78.79 12.73 -59.41
CA ARG A 246 79.97 11.91 -59.26
C ARG A 246 80.39 11.16 -60.54
N GLY A 247 79.53 11.07 -61.56
CA GLY A 247 79.76 10.35 -62.78
C GLY A 247 80.28 11.30 -63.95
N GLU A 248 80.38 12.59 -63.73
CA GLU A 248 80.92 13.55 -64.71
C GLU A 248 82.47 13.84 -64.52
N ASP A 249 83.10 13.22 -63.49
CA ASP A 249 84.55 13.38 -63.20
C ASP A 249 85.37 12.12 -63.57
N GLU A 250 84.98 11.24 -64.56
CA GLU A 250 85.79 10.21 -65.17
C GLU A 250 86.14 10.46 -66.63
#